data_44a87807fab860b08bbe4af9e3882539
#
_entry.id   44a87807fab860b08bbe4af9e3882539
#
_cell.length_a   1.000
_cell.length_b   1.000
_cell.length_c   1.000
_cell.angle_alpha   90.00
_cell.angle_beta   90.00
_cell.angle_gamma   90.00
#
_symmetry.space_group_name_H-M   'P 1'
#
loop_
_entity.id
_entity.type
_entity.pdbx_description
1 polymer ?
#
loop_
_entity_poly.entity_id
_entity_poly.type
_entity_poly.pdbx_seq_one_letter_code
_entity_poly.pdbx_strand_id
1 'polypeptide(L)'
;MPLRLSSLFLRTLREDPVDADVDSHKLLVRAGYIRRAAPGIYTWLPLGLAVLRRVENIVREEMDAIGAQEVHFPALLPREPYEATNRWTEYGENLFRLQDRKGADYLLAPTHEEMFTLLVKDMYSSYKDLPAMLYQIQTKYRCLLYTSDAADDTR
;
A
#
# COMPACT_ATOMS: atom_id res chain seq x y z
N MET A 1 -24.69 -5.99 11.35
CA MET A 1 -25.41 -7.22 10.97
C MET A 1 -24.47 -8.39 11.23
N PRO A 2 -24.90 -9.48 11.91
CA PRO A 2 -24.03 -10.62 12.17
C PRO A 2 -23.69 -11.35 10.86
N LEU A 3 -22.42 -11.71 10.70
CA LEU A 3 -21.96 -12.54 9.58
C LEU A 3 -22.38 -14.00 9.83
N ARG A 4 -23.04 -14.62 8.86
CA ARG A 4 -23.41 -16.05 8.93
C ARG A 4 -22.51 -16.85 7.99
N LEU A 5 -21.88 -17.91 8.49
CA LEU A 5 -21.03 -18.77 7.67
C LEU A 5 -21.73 -19.36 6.46
N SER A 6 -23.03 -19.65 6.57
CA SER A 6 -23.86 -20.21 5.48
C SER A 6 -24.03 -19.27 4.28
N SER A 7 -23.86 -17.95 4.48
CA SER A 7 -24.01 -16.93 3.43
C SER A 7 -22.70 -16.19 3.15
N LEU A 8 -21.65 -16.49 3.89
CA LEU A 8 -20.36 -15.84 3.71
C LEU A 8 -19.61 -16.47 2.52
N PHE A 9 -19.03 -15.61 1.67
CA PHE A 9 -18.13 -16.05 0.61
C PHE A 9 -16.80 -16.53 1.23
N LEU A 10 -16.79 -17.77 1.67
CA LEU A 10 -15.69 -18.39 2.41
C LEU A 10 -15.50 -19.85 1.97
N ARG A 11 -14.26 -20.21 1.71
CA ARG A 11 -13.79 -21.59 1.54
C ARG A 11 -12.47 -21.77 2.27
N THR A 12 -12.42 -22.71 3.19
CA THR A 12 -11.19 -23.11 3.85
C THR A 12 -10.46 -24.20 3.06
N LEU A 13 -9.16 -24.33 3.27
CA LEU A 13 -8.33 -25.38 2.69
C LEU A 13 -7.82 -26.31 3.79
N ARG A 14 -7.68 -27.60 3.47
CA ARG A 14 -7.12 -28.58 4.41
C ARG A 14 -5.59 -28.58 4.39
N GLU A 15 -5.04 -28.41 3.20
CA GLU A 15 -3.59 -28.49 2.94
C GLU A 15 -2.96 -27.10 2.95
N ASP A 16 -1.69 -27.05 3.28
CA ASP A 16 -0.90 -25.82 3.21
C ASP A 16 -0.62 -25.47 1.75
N PRO A 17 -0.66 -24.20 1.39
CA PRO A 17 -0.25 -23.75 0.06
C PRO A 17 1.25 -24.04 -0.14
N VAL A 18 1.62 -24.56 -1.30
CA VAL A 18 2.99 -24.99 -1.65
C VAL A 18 4.01 -23.85 -1.57
N ASP A 19 3.56 -22.63 -1.75
CA ASP A 19 4.35 -21.41 -1.81
C ASP A 19 4.32 -20.59 -0.51
N ALA A 20 3.80 -21.14 0.57
CA ALA A 20 3.75 -20.47 1.87
C ALA A 20 4.81 -21.05 2.82
N ASP A 21 5.87 -20.29 3.08
CA ASP A 21 6.95 -20.69 3.98
C ASP A 21 6.62 -20.39 5.45
N VAL A 22 5.97 -19.24 5.71
CA VAL A 22 5.66 -18.79 7.08
C VAL A 22 4.25 -19.20 7.51
N ASP A 23 4.10 -19.53 8.79
CA ASP A 23 2.85 -20.03 9.35
C ASP A 23 1.69 -19.04 9.23
N SER A 24 1.95 -17.75 9.40
CA SER A 24 0.92 -16.72 9.23
C SER A 24 0.32 -16.72 7.82
N HIS A 25 1.15 -16.87 6.78
CA HIS A 25 0.70 -16.99 5.40
C HIS A 25 -0.12 -18.26 5.18
N LYS A 26 0.36 -19.41 5.64
CA LYS A 26 -0.37 -20.69 5.58
C LYS A 26 -1.77 -20.57 6.20
N LEU A 27 -1.84 -20.01 7.41
CA LEU A 27 -3.09 -19.85 8.13
C LEU A 27 -4.05 -18.90 7.45
N LEU A 28 -3.59 -17.75 6.94
CA LEU A 28 -4.42 -16.79 6.23
C LEU A 28 -5.03 -17.39 4.94
N VAL A 29 -4.25 -18.15 4.18
CA VAL A 29 -4.74 -18.81 2.97
C VAL A 29 -5.70 -19.94 3.33
N ARG A 30 -5.36 -20.81 4.28
CA ARG A 30 -6.20 -21.95 4.70
C ARG A 30 -7.52 -21.48 5.31
N ALA A 31 -7.50 -20.47 6.14
CA ALA A 31 -8.71 -19.90 6.74
C ALA A 31 -9.60 -19.10 5.77
N GLY A 32 -9.16 -18.90 4.54
CA GLY A 32 -9.93 -18.15 3.54
C GLY A 32 -9.98 -16.65 3.79
N TYR A 33 -8.90 -16.08 4.32
CA TYR A 33 -8.73 -14.64 4.48
C TYR A 33 -8.17 -13.99 3.23
N ILE A 34 -7.24 -14.68 2.56
CA ILE A 34 -6.61 -14.23 1.33
C ILE A 34 -6.55 -15.35 0.28
N ARG A 35 -6.42 -14.96 -0.99
CA ARG A 35 -6.08 -15.85 -2.11
C ARG A 35 -5.00 -15.22 -2.96
N ARG A 36 -4.03 -16.02 -3.36
CA ARG A 36 -2.96 -15.60 -4.25
C ARG A 36 -3.50 -15.41 -5.67
N ALA A 37 -3.23 -14.26 -6.25
CA ALA A 37 -3.46 -13.97 -7.68
C ALA A 37 -2.18 -14.22 -8.49
N ALA A 38 -1.02 -13.80 -7.95
CA ALA A 38 0.33 -14.03 -8.49
C ALA A 38 1.34 -13.96 -7.32
N PRO A 39 2.63 -14.27 -7.54
CA PRO A 39 3.67 -14.06 -6.53
C PRO A 39 3.63 -12.62 -5.98
N GLY A 40 3.51 -12.47 -4.65
CA GLY A 40 3.41 -11.18 -3.99
C GLY A 40 2.08 -10.42 -4.18
N ILE A 41 1.12 -10.98 -4.93
CA ILE A 41 -0.17 -10.32 -5.21
C ILE A 41 -1.31 -11.18 -4.66
N TYR A 42 -2.10 -10.61 -3.74
CA TYR A 42 -3.15 -11.31 -3.03
C TYR A 42 -4.50 -10.59 -3.13
N THR A 43 -5.56 -11.38 -3.23
CA THR A 43 -6.94 -10.92 -3.09
C THR A 43 -7.36 -11.08 -1.63
N TRP A 44 -7.82 -10.02 -1.02
CA TRP A 44 -8.45 -10.05 0.30
C TRP A 44 -9.88 -10.58 0.17
N LEU A 45 -10.18 -11.66 0.88
CA LEU A 45 -11.53 -12.22 0.97
C LEU A 45 -12.32 -11.51 2.10
N PRO A 46 -13.64 -11.67 2.20
CA PRO A 46 -14.47 -10.87 3.11
C PRO A 46 -13.99 -10.81 4.56
N LEU A 47 -13.56 -11.95 5.15
CA LEU A 47 -13.03 -11.95 6.52
C LEU A 47 -11.67 -11.24 6.62
N GLY A 48 -10.76 -11.51 5.68
CA GLY A 48 -9.46 -10.85 5.65
C GLY A 48 -9.59 -9.35 5.47
N LEU A 49 -10.45 -8.92 4.55
CA LEU A 49 -10.74 -7.50 4.33
C LEU A 49 -11.35 -6.83 5.57
N ALA A 50 -12.23 -7.53 6.30
CA ALA A 50 -12.79 -7.00 7.54
C ALA A 50 -11.72 -6.77 8.62
N VAL A 51 -10.75 -7.69 8.73
CA VAL A 51 -9.61 -7.53 9.65
C VAL A 51 -8.72 -6.38 9.20
N LEU A 52 -8.35 -6.31 7.91
CA LEU A 52 -7.54 -5.23 7.36
C LEU A 52 -8.16 -3.86 7.68
N ARG A 53 -9.45 -3.68 7.37
CA ARG A 53 -10.17 -2.43 7.65
C ARG A 53 -10.21 -2.08 9.14
N ARG A 54 -10.27 -3.09 10.01
CA ARG A 54 -10.22 -2.83 11.46
C ARG A 54 -8.85 -2.33 11.90
N VAL A 55 -7.78 -2.90 11.35
CA VAL A 55 -6.40 -2.40 11.58
C VAL A 55 -6.25 -0.98 11.06
N GLU A 56 -6.71 -0.72 9.83
CA GLU A 56 -6.71 0.63 9.24
C GLU A 56 -7.45 1.64 10.12
N ASN A 57 -8.62 1.26 10.67
CA ASN A 57 -9.39 2.15 11.52
C ASN A 57 -8.69 2.46 12.85
N ILE A 58 -8.01 1.48 13.45
CA ILE A 58 -7.19 1.73 14.66
C ILE A 58 -6.09 2.73 14.34
N VAL A 59 -5.41 2.57 13.20
CA VAL A 59 -4.38 3.54 12.78
C VAL A 59 -4.97 4.93 12.56
N ARG A 60 -6.16 5.03 11.91
CA ARG A 60 -6.84 6.32 11.73
C ARG A 60 -7.18 7.00 13.06
N GLU A 61 -7.76 6.23 13.98
CA GLU A 61 -8.14 6.74 15.31
C GLU A 61 -6.92 7.36 16.03
N GLU A 62 -5.77 6.69 15.99
CA GLU A 62 -4.53 7.18 16.61
C GLU A 62 -3.95 8.40 15.86
N MET A 63 -3.97 8.40 14.54
CA MET A 63 -3.47 9.53 13.75
C MET A 63 -4.37 10.76 13.89
N ASP A 64 -5.69 10.58 13.87
CA ASP A 64 -6.65 11.67 14.06
C ASP A 64 -6.57 12.25 15.49
N ALA A 65 -6.31 11.39 16.50
CA ALA A 65 -6.16 11.82 17.90
C ALA A 65 -4.99 12.78 18.11
N ILE A 66 -3.93 12.69 17.32
CA ILE A 66 -2.80 13.65 17.35
C ILE A 66 -3.00 14.85 16.42
N GLY A 67 -4.17 14.96 15.77
CA GLY A 67 -4.51 16.06 14.86
C GLY A 67 -3.96 15.91 13.44
N ALA A 68 -3.50 14.74 13.05
CA ALA A 68 -3.10 14.47 11.67
C ALA A 68 -4.33 14.32 10.75
N GLN A 69 -4.16 14.65 9.48
CA GLN A 69 -5.25 14.65 8.49
C GLN A 69 -4.96 13.62 7.38
N GLU A 70 -5.93 12.75 7.09
CA GLU A 70 -5.80 11.75 6.05
C GLU A 70 -5.90 12.37 4.66
N VAL A 71 -4.97 12.02 3.78
CA VAL A 71 -5.01 12.33 2.35
C VAL A 71 -4.87 11.06 1.54
N HIS A 72 -5.43 11.04 0.34
CA HIS A 72 -5.36 9.90 -0.55
C HIS A 72 -4.78 10.31 -1.90
N PHE A 73 -3.60 9.81 -2.22
CA PHE A 73 -2.92 10.08 -3.48
C PHE A 73 -3.25 9.04 -4.54
N PRO A 74 -3.13 9.37 -5.84
CA PRO A 74 -3.23 8.37 -6.89
C PRO A 74 -2.08 7.34 -6.80
N ALA A 75 -2.36 6.11 -7.21
CA ALA A 75 -1.35 5.05 -7.29
C ALA A 75 -0.45 5.21 -8.53
N LEU A 76 -1.01 5.75 -9.62
CA LEU A 76 -0.29 6.07 -10.84
C LEU A 76 0.21 7.50 -10.76
N LEU A 77 1.53 7.69 -10.87
CA LEU A 77 2.20 8.96 -10.67
C LEU A 77 3.03 9.35 -11.88
N PRO A 78 3.18 10.66 -12.17
CA PRO A 78 4.05 11.13 -13.23
C PRO A 78 5.53 10.97 -12.85
N ARG A 79 6.40 10.87 -13.86
CA ARG A 79 7.85 10.68 -13.72
C ARG A 79 8.55 11.87 -13.06
N GLU A 80 8.16 13.09 -13.40
CA GLU A 80 8.91 14.33 -13.14
C GLU A 80 9.23 14.51 -11.64
N PRO A 81 8.31 14.31 -10.67
CA PRO A 81 8.63 14.44 -9.25
C PRO A 81 9.72 13.48 -8.79
N TYR A 82 9.73 12.25 -9.32
CA TYR A 82 10.69 11.22 -8.96
C TYR A 82 12.04 11.39 -9.65
N GLU A 83 12.05 12.02 -10.80
CA GLU A 83 13.27 12.44 -11.48
C GLU A 83 13.94 13.60 -10.74
N ALA A 84 13.17 14.57 -10.27
CA ALA A 84 13.66 15.71 -9.49
C ALA A 84 14.33 15.29 -8.17
N THR A 85 13.93 14.18 -7.56
CA THR A 85 14.54 13.60 -6.36
C THR A 85 15.57 12.51 -6.67
N ASN A 86 15.88 12.28 -7.94
CA ASN A 86 16.76 11.21 -8.46
C ASN A 86 16.23 9.77 -8.22
N ARG A 87 15.09 9.60 -7.59
CA ARG A 87 14.49 8.29 -7.28
C ARG A 87 14.05 7.52 -8.52
N TRP A 88 13.75 8.20 -9.62
CA TRP A 88 13.46 7.54 -10.90
C TRP A 88 14.62 6.63 -11.33
N THR A 89 15.85 7.01 -11.08
CA THR A 89 17.05 6.24 -11.43
C THR A 89 17.49 5.32 -10.28
N GLU A 90 17.52 5.81 -9.05
CA GLU A 90 18.03 5.09 -7.88
C GLU A 90 17.22 3.86 -7.51
N TYR A 91 15.89 3.87 -7.69
CA TYR A 91 15.06 2.68 -7.47
C TYR A 91 15.31 1.54 -8.47
N GLY A 92 15.98 1.81 -9.60
CA GLY A 92 16.38 0.79 -10.56
C GLY A 92 15.22 -0.11 -11.00
N GLU A 93 15.39 -1.41 -10.88
CA GLU A 93 14.40 -2.43 -11.24
C GLU A 93 13.24 -2.57 -10.23
N ASN A 94 13.38 -1.99 -9.03
CA ASN A 94 12.32 -2.01 -8.02
C ASN A 94 11.15 -1.08 -8.33
N LEU A 95 11.26 -0.27 -9.38
CA LEU A 95 10.24 0.67 -9.79
C LEU A 95 9.43 0.13 -10.97
N PHE A 96 8.12 0.01 -10.80
CA PHE A 96 7.20 -0.27 -11.90
C PHE A 96 7.02 0.97 -12.77
N ARG A 97 7.59 0.97 -13.97
CA ARG A 97 7.49 2.04 -14.96
C ARG A 97 6.48 1.68 -16.03
N LEU A 98 5.72 2.67 -16.48
CA LEU A 98 4.70 2.53 -17.51
C LEU A 98 4.78 3.72 -18.47
N GLN A 99 4.23 3.53 -19.67
CA GLN A 99 4.03 4.62 -20.62
C GLN A 99 2.58 4.67 -21.06
N ASP A 100 2.06 5.86 -21.26
CA ASP A 100 0.77 6.04 -21.89
C ASP A 100 0.86 5.91 -23.42
N ARG A 101 -0.28 5.99 -24.11
CA ARG A 101 -0.34 5.90 -25.57
C ARG A 101 0.35 7.06 -26.30
N LYS A 102 0.67 8.15 -25.58
CA LYS A 102 1.36 9.33 -26.12
C LYS A 102 2.85 9.32 -25.81
N GLY A 103 3.33 8.27 -25.10
CA GLY A 103 4.73 8.12 -24.72
C GLY A 103 5.12 8.86 -23.43
N ALA A 104 4.16 9.37 -22.65
CA ALA A 104 4.45 9.97 -21.36
C ALA A 104 4.79 8.86 -20.33
N ASP A 105 5.84 9.09 -19.55
CA ASP A 105 6.30 8.16 -18.54
C ASP A 105 5.55 8.32 -17.23
N TYR A 106 5.18 7.19 -16.63
CA TYR A 106 4.52 7.07 -15.33
C TYR A 106 5.19 5.99 -14.50
N LEU A 107 4.85 5.96 -13.20
CA LEU A 107 5.22 4.88 -12.29
C LEU A 107 4.05 4.49 -11.39
N LEU A 108 4.07 3.25 -10.90
CA LEU A 108 3.24 2.87 -9.76
C LEU A 108 3.98 3.25 -8.47
N ALA A 109 3.29 3.96 -7.59
CA ALA A 109 3.86 4.57 -6.40
C ALA A 109 4.57 3.57 -5.47
N PRO A 110 5.90 3.58 -5.34
CA PRO A 110 6.63 2.85 -4.31
C PRO A 110 6.53 3.56 -2.97
N THR A 111 6.36 4.88 -3.01
CA THR A 111 6.23 5.81 -1.91
C THR A 111 5.53 7.09 -2.40
N HIS A 112 5.16 8.03 -1.51
CA HIS A 112 4.46 9.27 -1.89
C HIS A 112 5.07 10.53 -1.24
N GLU A 113 6.31 10.50 -0.74
CA GLU A 113 6.93 11.68 -0.10
C GLU A 113 7.00 12.86 -1.05
N GLU A 114 7.32 12.62 -2.33
CA GLU A 114 7.32 13.66 -3.37
C GLU A 114 5.95 14.31 -3.51
N MET A 115 4.89 13.49 -3.49
CA MET A 115 3.52 13.98 -3.65
C MET A 115 3.06 14.78 -2.43
N PHE A 116 3.43 14.34 -1.22
CA PHE A 116 3.18 15.12 0.01
C PHE A 116 3.87 16.48 -0.05
N THR A 117 5.14 16.49 -0.44
CA THR A 117 5.93 17.72 -0.56
C THR A 117 5.35 18.67 -1.58
N LEU A 118 4.96 18.17 -2.76
CA LEU A 118 4.36 18.99 -3.80
C LEU A 118 2.98 19.53 -3.38
N LEU A 119 2.16 18.71 -2.71
CA LEU A 119 0.86 19.14 -2.19
C LEU A 119 1.01 20.27 -1.16
N VAL A 120 1.91 20.11 -0.19
CA VAL A 120 2.16 21.15 0.82
C VAL A 120 2.73 22.41 0.18
N LYS A 121 3.65 22.28 -0.77
CA LYS A 121 4.22 23.42 -1.51
C LYS A 121 3.18 24.19 -2.32
N ASP A 122 2.18 23.49 -2.86
CA ASP A 122 1.09 24.13 -3.62
C ASP A 122 0.10 24.86 -2.71
N MET A 123 -0.21 24.28 -1.55
CA MET A 123 -1.24 24.79 -0.64
C MET A 123 -0.72 25.81 0.37
N TYR A 124 0.55 25.72 0.79
CA TYR A 124 1.13 26.55 1.83
C TYR A 124 2.15 27.53 1.25
N SER A 125 2.00 28.80 1.58
CA SER A 125 2.89 29.86 1.11
C SER A 125 3.73 30.52 2.22
N SER A 126 3.45 30.20 3.49
CA SER A 126 4.12 30.80 4.65
C SER A 126 4.53 29.73 5.67
N TYR A 127 5.66 29.95 6.35
CA TYR A 127 6.06 29.12 7.49
C TYR A 127 5.02 29.14 8.64
N LYS A 128 4.14 30.13 8.66
CA LYS A 128 3.05 30.23 9.64
C LYS A 128 1.94 29.20 9.43
N ASP A 129 1.90 28.60 8.25
CA ASP A 129 0.97 27.52 7.90
C ASP A 129 1.43 26.18 8.50
N LEU A 130 2.65 26.12 9.02
CA LEU A 130 3.23 24.95 9.68
C LEU A 130 3.06 24.96 11.20
N PRO A 131 2.99 23.82 11.88
CA PRO A 131 3.19 22.47 11.33
C PRO A 131 1.97 21.92 10.60
N ALA A 132 2.24 21.09 9.57
CA ALA A 132 1.23 20.26 8.91
C ALA A 132 1.48 18.79 9.26
N MET A 133 0.47 18.10 9.74
CA MET A 133 0.51 16.65 9.97
C MET A 133 -0.44 15.94 9.02
N LEU A 134 0.12 15.25 8.04
CA LEU A 134 -0.62 14.54 7.01
C LEU A 134 -0.23 13.07 7.03
N TYR A 135 -1.19 12.19 6.78
CA TYR A 135 -0.94 10.75 6.63
C TYR A 135 -1.76 10.16 5.50
N GLN A 136 -1.41 8.94 5.11
CA GLN A 136 -2.18 8.15 4.15
C GLN A 136 -2.18 6.68 4.52
N ILE A 137 -3.27 6.00 4.19
CA ILE A 137 -3.35 4.54 4.20
C ILE A 137 -3.61 4.10 2.77
N GLN A 138 -2.57 3.58 2.10
CA GLN A 138 -2.63 3.30 0.67
C GLN A 138 -1.64 2.21 0.26
N THR A 139 -2.01 1.43 -0.77
CA THR A 139 -1.15 0.42 -1.38
C THR A 139 0.12 1.07 -1.96
N LYS A 140 1.25 0.43 -1.70
CA LYS A 140 2.55 0.72 -2.30
C LYS A 140 2.93 -0.38 -3.28
N TYR A 141 3.60 -0.01 -4.37
CA TYR A 141 3.99 -0.92 -5.44
C TYR A 141 5.51 -0.97 -5.53
N ARG A 142 6.08 -2.12 -5.18
CA ARG A 142 7.54 -2.33 -5.24
C ARG A 142 7.81 -3.66 -5.93
N CYS A 143 8.71 -3.67 -6.91
CA CYS A 143 9.16 -4.88 -7.58
C CYS A 143 10.30 -5.50 -6.76
N LEU A 144 9.98 -6.08 -5.59
CA LEU A 144 10.95 -6.70 -4.69
C LEU A 144 11.09 -8.18 -5.04
N LEU A 145 12.33 -8.68 -5.08
CA LEU A 145 12.63 -10.11 -5.23
C LEU A 145 12.21 -10.92 -3.99
N TYR A 146 12.19 -10.28 -2.81
CA TYR A 146 11.79 -10.89 -1.53
C TYR A 146 10.81 -9.97 -0.81
N THR A 147 9.64 -10.50 -0.46
CA THR A 147 8.56 -9.74 0.19
C THR A 147 8.71 -9.63 1.71
N SER A 148 9.69 -10.31 2.33
CA SER A 148 9.91 -10.32 3.78
C SER A 148 10.60 -9.07 4.31
N ASP A 149 11.35 -8.35 3.48
CA ASP A 149 12.20 -7.23 3.90
C ASP A 149 11.57 -5.84 3.69
N ALA A 150 10.29 -5.75 3.31
CA ALA A 150 9.63 -4.46 3.07
C ALA A 150 9.53 -3.57 4.34
N ALA A 151 9.73 -4.14 5.53
CA ALA A 151 9.77 -3.40 6.80
C ALA A 151 11.18 -2.95 7.21
N ASP A 152 12.24 -3.56 6.64
CA ASP A 152 13.64 -3.28 6.99
C ASP A 152 14.33 -2.29 6.03
N ASP A 153 13.63 -1.81 5.01
CA ASP A 153 14.17 -0.83 4.05
C ASP A 153 14.15 0.59 4.65
N THR A 154 14.79 0.74 5.80
CA THR A 154 15.19 2.02 6.39
C THR A 154 16.64 2.34 6.02
N ARG A 155 16.91 2.46 4.71
CA ARG A 155 18.18 3.02 4.21
C ARG A 155 17.92 4.14 3.24
#